data_2dc722fdd40ad373b3e2897327d6fafc
#
_entry.id   2dc722fdd40ad373b3e2897327d6fafc
#
_cell.length_a   1.000
_cell.length_b   1.000
_cell.length_c   1.000
_cell.angle_alpha   90.00
_cell.angle_beta   90.00
_cell.angle_gamma   90.00
#
_symmetry.space_group_name_H-M   'P 1'
#
loop_
_entity.id
_entity.type
_entity.pdbx_description
1 polymer ?
#
loop_
_entity_poly.entity_id
_entity_poly.type
_entity_poly.pdbx_seq_one_letter_code
_entity_poly.pdbx_strand_id
1 'polypeptide(L)'
;MTTASLFRLIFALLLVTAVAAGILVTETGAAGKAPEQSPATGKPCLAPASWTIFGDRGAQLANSQQVLSELARRDVVLLGEQHDDADHHRWQLQVLAGLHAQRPQMVIGFEMFPRRVQPVLDRWVAGELSVKDFLAQSEWEKVWSVSAEIYLPLFQFARLNRIPMLALNIEPELTRAIAEKGWDAVPAAEREGVGRPAPALAAYRQFLFEIYRQHAAMRGKTAKASSRDPAFANFVDSQLAWDRAMAEVLARQAAPAAGDQRPLVVGIMGSGHLRFGHGVPHQLRALGIPSIGTLLPMPAGGDCAELRPGIADAVFAVPVTADAAPEPPRLGVALDKQGGRVVIASVSPGSLAEMSGLQAGDQILEVAGKPAAELSSVLTAVRRQPAGTWLPLQIERAGRKLEVVVRFPAGG
;
A
#
# COMPACT_ATOMS: atom_id res chain seq x y z
N MET A 1 -11.44 -1.89 -29.16
CA MET A 1 -11.44 -2.31 -27.74
C MET A 1 -10.03 -2.07 -27.25
N THR A 2 -9.81 -0.96 -26.58
CA THR A 2 -8.47 -0.47 -26.21
C THR A 2 -8.09 -0.98 -24.83
N THR A 3 -6.92 -1.54 -24.75
CA THR A 3 -6.23 -2.13 -23.58
C THR A 3 -6.02 -1.19 -22.38
N ALA A 4 -6.50 0.03 -22.43
CA ALA A 4 -6.25 1.08 -21.44
C ALA A 4 -7.07 0.97 -20.14
N SER A 5 -8.24 0.30 -20.15
CA SER A 5 -9.10 0.22 -18.95
C SER A 5 -8.66 -0.83 -17.93
N LEU A 6 -7.89 -1.84 -18.33
CA LEU A 6 -7.49 -2.93 -17.43
C LEU A 6 -6.33 -2.56 -16.49
N PHE A 7 -5.60 -1.49 -16.81
CA PHE A 7 -4.39 -1.11 -16.05
C PHE A 7 -4.66 -0.26 -14.81
N ARG A 8 -5.82 0.39 -14.70
CA ARG A 8 -6.15 1.20 -13.51
C ARG A 8 -6.34 0.38 -12.23
N LEU A 9 -6.68 -0.91 -12.33
CA LEU A 9 -6.82 -1.81 -11.19
C LEU A 9 -5.49 -2.42 -10.69
N ILE A 10 -4.40 -2.27 -11.45
CA ILE A 10 -3.18 -3.05 -11.23
C ILE A 10 -2.22 -2.36 -10.26
N PHE A 11 -2.25 -1.05 -10.15
CA PHE A 11 -1.33 -0.29 -9.28
C PHE A 11 -1.77 -0.20 -7.82
N ALA A 12 -3.06 -0.43 -7.53
CA ALA A 12 -3.58 -0.41 -6.15
C ALA A 12 -3.38 -1.72 -5.38
N LEU A 13 -2.85 -2.78 -6.01
CA LEU A 13 -2.77 -4.12 -5.40
C LEU A 13 -1.32 -4.62 -5.32
N LEU A 14 -0.42 -3.83 -4.73
CA LEU A 14 0.80 -4.35 -4.11
C LEU A 14 0.49 -4.88 -2.70
N LEU A 15 -0.67 -5.54 -2.55
CA LEU A 15 -1.02 -6.32 -1.37
C LEU A 15 -0.37 -7.68 -1.49
N VAL A 16 0.74 -7.88 -0.81
CA VAL A 16 1.27 -9.21 -0.51
C VAL A 16 0.39 -9.83 0.57
N THR A 17 -0.73 -10.42 0.17
CA THR A 17 -1.40 -11.40 1.03
C THR A 17 -0.58 -12.68 0.97
N ALA A 18 0.01 -13.08 2.07
CA ALA A 18 0.53 -14.42 2.26
C ALA A 18 -0.67 -15.38 2.24
N VAL A 19 -0.98 -15.94 1.07
CA VAL A 19 -1.95 -17.05 0.97
C VAL A 19 -1.18 -18.33 1.25
N ALA A 20 -1.47 -18.93 2.40
CA ALA A 20 -1.12 -20.31 2.67
C ALA A 20 -1.73 -21.20 1.58
N ALA A 21 -0.89 -21.92 0.84
CA ALA A 21 -1.32 -22.87 -0.19
C ALA A 21 -2.01 -24.06 0.47
N GLY A 22 -3.34 -24.04 0.51
CA GLY A 22 -4.17 -25.20 0.81
C GLY A 22 -4.32 -26.07 -0.44
N ILE A 23 -3.79 -27.28 -0.41
CA ILE A 23 -3.99 -28.31 -1.43
C ILE A 23 -5.46 -28.77 -1.34
N LEU A 24 -6.23 -28.54 -2.41
CA LEU A 24 -7.55 -29.14 -2.56
C LEU A 24 -7.40 -30.63 -2.88
N VAL A 25 -7.68 -31.46 -1.91
CA VAL A 25 -8.03 -32.88 -2.13
C VAL A 25 -9.55 -33.00 -2.09
N THR A 26 -10.14 -33.39 -3.20
CA THR A 26 -11.57 -33.73 -3.28
C THR A 26 -11.79 -35.09 -2.64
N GLU A 27 -12.47 -35.11 -1.50
CA GLU A 27 -13.10 -36.33 -1.00
C GLU A 27 -14.58 -36.07 -0.69
N THR A 28 -15.39 -37.01 -1.20
CA THR A 28 -16.84 -37.09 -1.03
C THR A 28 -17.18 -37.64 0.34
N GLY A 29 -18.05 -36.93 1.07
CA GLY A 29 -19.00 -37.47 2.03
C GLY A 29 -18.48 -37.89 3.39
N ALA A 30 -18.76 -37.08 4.40
CA ALA A 30 -19.35 -37.41 5.72
C ALA A 30 -19.20 -36.20 6.65
N ALA A 31 -20.28 -35.86 7.36
CA ALA A 31 -20.29 -34.79 8.37
C ALA A 31 -19.32 -35.15 9.52
N GLY A 32 -18.10 -34.63 9.46
CA GLY A 32 -17.08 -34.74 10.49
C GLY A 32 -16.81 -33.34 11.08
N LYS A 33 -16.79 -33.24 12.41
CA LYS A 33 -16.38 -32.05 13.18
C LYS A 33 -15.15 -31.42 12.57
N ALA A 34 -15.18 -30.06 12.49
CA ALA A 34 -14.01 -29.27 12.13
C ALA A 34 -12.79 -29.72 12.99
N PRO A 35 -11.60 -29.87 12.39
CA PRO A 35 -10.42 -30.20 13.17
C PRO A 35 -10.10 -29.00 14.08
N GLU A 36 -10.11 -29.26 15.38
CA GLU A 36 -9.50 -28.39 16.39
C GLU A 36 -8.04 -28.15 15.97
N GLN A 37 -7.71 -26.91 15.64
CA GLN A 37 -6.32 -26.52 15.41
C GLN A 37 -5.56 -26.74 16.72
N SER A 38 -4.71 -27.75 16.77
CA SER A 38 -3.78 -27.94 17.87
C SER A 38 -2.93 -26.67 18.03
N PRO A 39 -2.78 -26.11 19.24
CA PRO A 39 -1.94 -24.96 19.45
C PRO A 39 -0.51 -25.31 19.04
N ALA A 40 0.06 -24.53 18.14
CA ALA A 40 1.45 -24.65 17.76
C ALA A 40 2.33 -24.53 19.04
N THR A 41 3.03 -25.60 19.40
CA THR A 41 3.87 -25.70 20.61
C THR A 41 5.24 -25.02 20.44
N GLY A 42 5.41 -24.11 19.47
CA GLY A 42 6.60 -23.28 19.29
C GLY A 42 6.45 -21.93 20.00
N LYS A 43 7.50 -21.46 20.71
CA LYS A 43 7.54 -20.08 21.18
C LYS A 43 7.34 -19.16 19.98
N PRO A 44 6.39 -18.20 20.04
CA PRO A 44 6.21 -17.25 18.95
C PRO A 44 7.50 -16.49 18.72
N CYS A 45 7.95 -16.40 17.47
CA CYS A 45 9.19 -15.73 17.11
C CYS A 45 9.14 -14.24 17.35
N LEU A 46 7.94 -13.66 17.27
CA LEU A 46 7.67 -12.26 17.51
C LEU A 46 6.65 -12.16 18.66
N ALA A 47 7.14 -11.77 19.83
CA ALA A 47 6.25 -11.44 20.94
C ALA A 47 5.48 -10.14 20.60
N PRO A 48 4.18 -10.05 20.88
CA PRO A 48 3.41 -8.85 20.63
C PRO A 48 4.05 -7.58 21.22
N ALA A 49 3.99 -6.48 20.48
CA ALA A 49 4.54 -5.17 20.85
C ALA A 49 6.05 -5.18 21.18
N SER A 50 6.81 -6.09 20.57
CA SER A 50 8.25 -6.18 20.76
C SER A 50 9.03 -5.77 19.50
N TRP A 51 10.26 -5.29 19.74
CA TRP A 51 11.24 -5.05 18.70
C TRP A 51 12.20 -6.23 18.57
N THR A 52 12.51 -6.58 17.34
CA THR A 52 13.58 -7.52 16.99
C THR A 52 14.60 -6.81 16.12
N ILE A 53 15.85 -6.82 16.55
CA ILE A 53 17.01 -6.36 15.76
C ILE A 53 17.85 -7.57 15.32
N PHE A 54 18.62 -7.39 14.26
CA PHE A 54 19.47 -8.44 13.70
C PHE A 54 20.95 -8.08 13.89
N GLY A 55 21.65 -8.86 14.68
CA GLY A 55 23.07 -8.71 14.91
C GLY A 55 23.83 -9.99 14.57
N ASP A 56 25.12 -10.02 14.86
CA ASP A 56 26.02 -11.17 14.60
C ASP A 56 25.55 -12.47 15.25
N ARG A 57 24.77 -12.38 16.31
CA ARG A 57 24.16 -13.50 17.04
C ARG A 57 22.75 -13.85 16.57
N GLY A 58 22.33 -13.36 15.41
CA GLY A 58 20.99 -13.54 14.88
C GLY A 58 19.97 -12.54 15.43
N ALA A 59 18.67 -12.92 15.43
CA ALA A 59 17.57 -12.10 15.91
C ALA A 59 17.62 -11.92 17.44
N GLN A 60 17.53 -10.69 17.92
CA GLN A 60 17.58 -10.32 19.33
C GLN A 60 16.44 -9.35 19.67
N LEU A 61 15.85 -9.51 20.85
CA LEU A 61 14.89 -8.54 21.36
C LEU A 61 15.60 -7.24 21.73
N ALA A 62 14.96 -6.12 21.40
CA ALA A 62 15.42 -4.79 21.77
C ALA A 62 14.28 -4.00 22.41
N ASN A 63 14.63 -2.98 23.20
CA ASN A 63 13.63 -2.05 23.71
C ASN A 63 13.44 -0.85 22.76
N SER A 64 12.27 -0.22 22.82
CA SER A 64 11.92 0.90 21.96
C SER A 64 12.92 2.06 22.05
N GLN A 65 13.39 2.39 23.24
CA GLN A 65 14.33 3.49 23.42
C GLN A 65 15.66 3.23 22.72
N GLN A 66 16.19 2.04 22.83
CA GLN A 66 17.43 1.64 22.15
C GLN A 66 17.28 1.77 20.64
N VAL A 67 16.21 1.19 20.06
CA VAL A 67 15.96 1.22 18.62
C VAL A 67 15.78 2.66 18.13
N LEU A 68 14.93 3.45 18.80
CA LEU A 68 14.65 4.81 18.35
C LEU A 68 15.85 5.74 18.54
N SER A 69 16.66 5.56 19.60
CA SER A 69 17.86 6.38 19.82
C SER A 69 18.94 6.11 18.77
N GLU A 70 19.06 4.88 18.31
CA GLU A 70 19.99 4.55 17.23
C GLU A 70 19.49 5.13 15.88
N LEU A 71 18.21 5.00 15.61
CA LEU A 71 17.61 5.49 14.39
C LEU A 71 17.58 7.03 14.29
N ALA A 72 17.38 7.72 15.42
CA ALA A 72 17.44 9.19 15.44
C ALA A 72 18.82 9.76 15.02
N ARG A 73 19.88 8.93 14.99
CA ARG A 73 21.23 9.30 14.50
C ARG A 73 21.39 9.10 13.00
N ARG A 74 20.46 8.43 12.32
CA ARG A 74 20.52 8.21 10.89
C ARG A 74 20.17 9.49 10.13
N ASP A 75 20.58 9.56 8.87
CA ASP A 75 20.17 10.65 7.97
C ASP A 75 18.76 10.41 7.45
N VAL A 76 18.44 9.15 7.13
CA VAL A 76 17.13 8.72 6.63
C VAL A 76 16.63 7.53 7.44
N VAL A 77 15.36 7.57 7.85
CA VAL A 77 14.65 6.44 8.46
C VAL A 77 13.44 6.10 7.61
N LEU A 78 13.30 4.84 7.24
CA LEU A 78 12.23 4.34 6.38
C LEU A 78 11.30 3.42 7.16
N LEU A 79 10.03 3.73 7.16
CA LEU A 79 8.97 2.97 7.85
C LEU A 79 8.12 2.24 6.82
N GLY A 80 8.17 0.92 6.87
CA GLY A 80 7.36 0.07 6.01
C GLY A 80 5.90 0.03 6.44
N GLU A 81 5.03 -0.40 5.53
CA GLU A 81 3.62 -0.65 5.81
C GLU A 81 3.04 -1.70 4.87
N GLN A 82 1.91 -2.24 5.25
CA GLN A 82 0.87 -2.72 4.36
C GLN A 82 -0.18 -1.61 4.32
N HIS A 83 -0.50 -1.12 3.14
CA HIS A 83 -1.22 0.14 2.95
C HIS A 83 -2.61 0.21 3.59
N ASP A 84 -3.30 -0.90 3.71
CA ASP A 84 -4.66 -1.00 4.27
C ASP A 84 -4.69 -1.50 5.74
N ASP A 85 -3.53 -1.67 6.35
CA ASP A 85 -3.41 -2.10 7.73
C ASP A 85 -3.34 -0.91 8.71
N ALA A 86 -4.44 -0.67 9.42
CA ALA A 86 -4.53 0.45 10.36
C ALA A 86 -3.55 0.32 11.55
N ASP A 87 -3.16 -0.90 11.94
CA ASP A 87 -2.21 -1.11 13.04
C ASP A 87 -0.79 -0.76 12.62
N HIS A 88 -0.45 -0.93 11.33
CA HIS A 88 0.81 -0.42 10.79
C HIS A 88 0.89 1.11 10.90
N HIS A 89 -0.19 1.84 10.60
CA HIS A 89 -0.20 3.31 10.69
C HIS A 89 -0.19 3.81 12.14
N ARG A 90 -0.84 3.09 13.07
CA ARG A 90 -0.73 3.38 14.51
C ARG A 90 0.70 3.21 15.01
N TRP A 91 1.35 2.12 14.62
CA TRP A 91 2.75 1.88 14.92
C TRP A 91 3.66 2.96 14.31
N GLN A 92 3.45 3.33 13.05
CA GLN A 92 4.20 4.42 12.40
C GLN A 92 4.07 5.73 13.19
N LEU A 93 2.86 6.07 13.67
CA LEU A 93 2.65 7.26 14.49
C LEU A 93 3.45 7.21 15.79
N GLN A 94 3.50 6.05 16.47
CA GLN A 94 4.31 5.86 17.68
C GLN A 94 5.80 6.06 17.39
N VAL A 95 6.30 5.51 16.30
CA VAL A 95 7.70 5.67 15.87
C VAL A 95 8.01 7.12 15.54
N LEU A 96 7.15 7.81 14.78
CA LEU A 96 7.30 9.23 14.46
C LEU A 96 7.38 10.09 15.72
N ALA A 97 6.48 9.88 16.68
CA ALA A 97 6.47 10.62 17.92
C ALA A 97 7.76 10.38 18.74
N GLY A 98 8.23 9.13 18.81
CA GLY A 98 9.46 8.77 19.53
C GLY A 98 10.72 9.32 18.86
N LEU A 99 10.79 9.35 17.53
CA LEU A 99 11.90 9.95 16.79
C LEU A 99 11.89 11.48 16.92
N HIS A 100 10.72 12.10 16.80
CA HIS A 100 10.56 13.55 16.93
C HIS A 100 10.94 14.07 18.32
N ALA A 101 10.63 13.31 19.37
CA ALA A 101 11.04 13.64 20.73
C ALA A 101 12.58 13.67 20.91
N GLN A 102 13.33 12.91 20.11
CA GLN A 102 14.80 12.84 20.17
C GLN A 102 15.47 13.79 19.15
N ARG A 103 14.84 14.00 18.00
CA ARG A 103 15.34 14.88 16.91
C ARG A 103 14.18 15.67 16.33
N PRO A 104 13.84 16.84 16.94
CA PRO A 104 12.67 17.64 16.57
C PRO A 104 12.74 18.19 15.14
N GLN A 105 13.94 18.44 14.63
CA GLN A 105 14.12 18.80 13.22
C GLN A 105 13.93 17.59 12.35
N MET A 106 12.73 17.47 11.77
CA MET A 106 12.29 16.30 11.00
C MET A 106 11.54 16.76 9.75
N VAL A 107 11.59 15.93 8.72
CA VAL A 107 10.68 15.98 7.56
C VAL A 107 10.12 14.59 7.31
N ILE A 108 8.88 14.49 6.84
CA ILE A 108 8.22 13.20 6.62
C ILE A 108 7.78 13.10 5.16
N GLY A 109 8.31 12.12 4.44
CA GLY A 109 7.93 11.79 3.08
C GLY A 109 6.87 10.70 3.04
N PHE A 110 5.88 10.85 2.16
CA PHE A 110 4.77 9.94 1.99
C PHE A 110 4.71 9.42 0.55
N GLU A 111 4.73 8.11 0.36
CA GLU A 111 4.56 7.45 -0.92
C GLU A 111 3.24 7.79 -1.61
N MET A 112 2.19 8.04 -0.82
CA MET A 112 0.81 8.21 -1.28
C MET A 112 0.63 9.41 -2.22
N PHE A 113 1.53 10.40 -2.17
CA PHE A 113 1.38 11.65 -2.87
C PHE A 113 2.34 11.77 -4.05
N PRO A 114 1.83 12.00 -5.28
CA PRO A 114 2.64 12.37 -6.42
C PRO A 114 3.21 13.78 -6.23
N ARG A 115 4.38 14.06 -6.82
CA ARG A 115 5.14 15.30 -6.65
C ARG A 115 4.32 16.58 -6.91
N ARG A 116 3.34 16.53 -7.81
CA ARG A 116 2.45 17.66 -8.08
C ARG A 116 1.61 18.10 -6.88
N VAL A 117 1.41 17.22 -5.90
CA VAL A 117 0.63 17.50 -4.69
C VAL A 117 1.43 18.29 -3.66
N GLN A 118 2.73 18.46 -3.81
CA GLN A 118 3.58 19.16 -2.82
C GLN A 118 3.01 20.50 -2.33
N PRO A 119 2.49 21.40 -3.19
CA PRO A 119 1.92 22.67 -2.70
C PRO A 119 0.71 22.48 -1.76
N VAL A 120 -0.04 21.39 -1.91
CA VAL A 120 -1.17 21.07 -1.03
C VAL A 120 -0.66 20.59 0.34
N LEU A 121 0.41 19.78 0.36
CA LEU A 121 1.06 19.34 1.59
C LEU A 121 1.62 20.52 2.39
N ASP A 122 2.25 21.46 1.71
CA ASP A 122 2.82 22.67 2.33
C ASP A 122 1.71 23.51 3.00
N ARG A 123 0.59 23.72 2.32
CA ARG A 123 -0.58 24.44 2.86
C ARG A 123 -1.27 23.68 4.00
N TRP A 124 -1.27 22.34 3.94
CA TRP A 124 -1.77 21.53 5.04
C TRP A 124 -0.94 21.75 6.31
N VAL A 125 0.37 21.67 6.22
CA VAL A 125 1.29 21.89 7.34
C VAL A 125 1.21 23.33 7.86
N ALA A 126 1.01 24.31 6.97
CA ALA A 126 0.79 25.71 7.33
C ALA A 126 -0.54 25.94 8.10
N GLY A 127 -1.46 24.96 8.07
CA GLY A 127 -2.74 25.05 8.76
C GLY A 127 -3.84 25.74 7.94
N GLU A 128 -3.63 25.97 6.66
CA GLU A 128 -4.53 26.70 5.76
C GLU A 128 -5.72 25.87 5.27
N LEU A 129 -5.64 24.54 5.36
CA LEU A 129 -6.64 23.64 4.80
C LEU A 129 -7.44 22.93 5.90
N SER A 130 -8.74 22.79 5.72
CA SER A 130 -9.52 21.80 6.47
C SER A 130 -9.17 20.38 6.01
N VAL A 131 -9.51 19.34 6.78
CA VAL A 131 -9.35 17.94 6.35
C VAL A 131 -10.07 17.70 5.02
N LYS A 132 -11.29 18.21 4.86
CA LYS A 132 -12.07 18.08 3.63
C LYS A 132 -11.34 18.70 2.45
N ASP A 133 -10.82 19.92 2.60
CA ASP A 133 -10.13 20.64 1.52
C ASP A 133 -8.80 19.98 1.18
N PHE A 134 -8.07 19.51 2.19
CA PHE A 134 -6.84 18.75 2.01
C PHE A 134 -7.07 17.49 1.17
N LEU A 135 -8.05 16.66 1.52
CA LEU A 135 -8.35 15.44 0.79
C LEU A 135 -8.86 15.73 -0.62
N ALA A 136 -9.67 16.77 -0.79
CA ALA A 136 -10.17 17.18 -2.10
C ALA A 136 -9.05 17.71 -3.01
N GLN A 137 -8.20 18.62 -2.50
CA GLN A 137 -7.13 19.26 -3.29
C GLN A 137 -5.95 18.32 -3.55
N SER A 138 -5.65 17.39 -2.64
CA SER A 138 -4.67 16.33 -2.88
C SER A 138 -5.20 15.26 -3.84
N GLU A 139 -6.49 15.33 -4.20
CA GLU A 139 -7.17 14.30 -5.01
C GLU A 139 -7.03 12.88 -4.41
N TRP A 140 -7.11 12.77 -3.08
CA TRP A 140 -6.84 11.53 -2.35
C TRP A 140 -7.50 10.30 -2.96
N GLU A 141 -8.81 10.37 -3.22
CA GLU A 141 -9.58 9.27 -3.79
C GLU A 141 -9.11 8.84 -5.21
N LYS A 142 -8.39 9.72 -5.90
CA LYS A 142 -7.85 9.46 -7.23
C LYS A 142 -6.42 8.93 -7.18
N VAL A 143 -5.58 9.48 -6.29
CA VAL A 143 -4.17 9.13 -6.19
C VAL A 143 -3.93 7.91 -5.31
N TRP A 144 -4.82 7.66 -4.33
CA TRP A 144 -4.67 6.55 -3.40
C TRP A 144 -5.99 5.81 -3.16
N SER A 145 -5.97 4.50 -3.25
CA SER A 145 -7.19 3.67 -3.15
C SER A 145 -7.56 3.24 -1.73
N VAL A 146 -6.74 3.60 -0.74
CA VAL A 146 -6.93 3.25 0.66
C VAL A 146 -7.63 4.39 1.39
N SER A 147 -8.46 4.08 2.40
CA SER A 147 -9.16 5.09 3.19
C SER A 147 -8.20 6.10 3.82
N ALA A 148 -8.49 7.38 3.66
CA ALA A 148 -7.72 8.45 4.30
C ALA A 148 -7.77 8.37 5.84
N GLU A 149 -8.80 7.78 6.42
CA GLU A 149 -9.01 7.73 7.87
C GLU A 149 -7.85 7.08 8.62
N ILE A 150 -7.22 6.05 8.03
CA ILE A 150 -6.10 5.37 8.67
C ILE A 150 -4.78 6.15 8.55
N TYR A 151 -4.66 7.05 7.56
CA TYR A 151 -3.48 7.92 7.34
C TYR A 151 -3.61 9.29 8.03
N LEU A 152 -4.83 9.79 8.23
CA LEU A 152 -5.07 11.11 8.82
C LEU A 152 -4.33 11.35 10.14
N PRO A 153 -4.18 10.39 11.06
CA PRO A 153 -3.38 10.59 12.27
C PRO A 153 -1.93 10.99 11.99
N LEU A 154 -1.31 10.43 10.94
CA LEU A 154 0.06 10.76 10.52
C LEU A 154 0.13 12.18 9.93
N PHE A 155 -0.84 12.55 9.09
CA PHE A 155 -0.93 13.89 8.50
C PHE A 155 -1.21 14.94 9.56
N GLN A 156 -2.05 14.65 10.55
CA GLN A 156 -2.32 15.53 11.69
C GLN A 156 -1.08 15.69 12.59
N PHE A 157 -0.34 14.62 12.82
CA PHE A 157 0.92 14.69 13.57
C PHE A 157 1.91 15.66 12.89
N ALA A 158 2.09 15.55 11.57
CA ALA A 158 2.94 16.47 10.83
C ALA A 158 2.46 17.92 10.95
N ARG A 159 1.16 18.18 10.78
CA ARG A 159 0.56 19.51 10.88
C ARG A 159 0.71 20.12 12.26
N LEU A 160 0.37 19.37 13.33
CA LEU A 160 0.41 19.86 14.70
C LEU A 160 1.83 20.24 15.15
N ASN A 161 2.83 19.51 14.67
CA ASN A 161 4.23 19.74 14.98
C ASN A 161 4.96 20.61 13.94
N ARG A 162 4.25 21.13 12.94
CA ARG A 162 4.83 21.92 11.85
C ARG A 162 5.96 21.20 11.09
N ILE A 163 5.86 19.88 10.99
CA ILE A 163 6.84 19.03 10.29
C ILE A 163 6.52 19.09 8.79
N PRO A 164 7.46 19.48 7.93
CA PRO A 164 7.25 19.47 6.48
C PRO A 164 6.89 18.07 5.99
N MET A 165 5.88 17.97 5.13
CA MET A 165 5.50 16.76 4.43
C MET A 165 6.04 16.79 3.00
N LEU A 166 6.53 15.66 2.51
CA LEU A 166 7.11 15.53 1.18
C LEU A 166 6.27 14.55 0.34
N ALA A 167 5.95 14.97 -0.88
CA ALA A 167 5.34 14.11 -1.89
C ALA A 167 6.43 13.29 -2.59
N LEU A 168 6.45 11.98 -2.33
CA LEU A 168 7.54 11.12 -2.80
C LEU A 168 7.30 10.54 -4.20
N ASN A 169 6.03 10.35 -4.57
CA ASN A 169 5.64 9.57 -5.73
C ASN A 169 5.72 10.36 -7.05
N ILE A 170 5.63 9.61 -8.12
CA ILE A 170 5.41 10.07 -9.49
C ILE A 170 4.00 9.70 -9.95
N GLU A 171 3.58 10.24 -11.08
CA GLU A 171 2.26 9.92 -11.63
C GLU A 171 2.19 8.45 -12.09
N PRO A 172 1.04 7.79 -11.89
CA PRO A 172 0.84 6.41 -12.33
C PRO A 172 1.02 6.20 -13.84
N GLU A 173 0.84 7.26 -14.63
CA GLU A 173 1.06 7.27 -16.07
C GLU A 173 2.52 7.00 -16.42
N LEU A 174 3.45 7.57 -15.68
CA LEU A 174 4.89 7.35 -15.92
C LEU A 174 5.29 5.91 -15.59
N THR A 175 4.91 5.39 -14.43
CA THR A 175 5.21 3.99 -14.07
C THR A 175 4.61 3.01 -15.07
N ARG A 176 3.41 3.31 -15.59
CA ARG A 176 2.75 2.51 -16.63
C ARG A 176 3.51 2.57 -17.95
N ALA A 177 3.88 3.77 -18.38
CA ALA A 177 4.64 3.94 -19.63
C ALA A 177 5.98 3.19 -19.59
N ILE A 178 6.68 3.20 -18.44
CA ILE A 178 7.91 2.44 -18.25
C ILE A 178 7.63 0.92 -18.25
N ALA A 179 6.57 0.47 -17.58
CA ALA A 179 6.19 -0.95 -17.58
C ALA A 179 5.79 -1.48 -18.97
N GLU A 180 5.31 -0.63 -19.85
CA GLU A 180 4.95 -0.99 -21.23
C GLU A 180 6.15 -0.95 -22.19
N LYS A 181 7.02 0.05 -22.07
CA LYS A 181 8.04 0.36 -23.09
C LYS A 181 9.47 0.18 -22.60
N GLY A 182 9.70 0.06 -21.29
CA GLY A 182 11.01 0.12 -20.64
C GLY A 182 11.47 1.57 -20.39
N TRP A 183 12.43 1.73 -19.50
CA TRP A 183 12.96 3.05 -19.09
C TRP A 183 13.50 3.88 -20.26
N ASP A 184 14.28 3.26 -21.12
CA ASP A 184 15.01 3.98 -22.20
C ASP A 184 14.06 4.48 -23.30
N ALA A 185 12.91 3.85 -23.48
CA ALA A 185 11.92 4.26 -24.48
C ALA A 185 11.02 5.41 -24.03
N VAL A 186 11.03 5.78 -22.75
CA VAL A 186 10.29 6.95 -22.25
C VAL A 186 11.19 8.20 -22.42
N PRO A 187 10.74 9.25 -23.12
CA PRO A 187 11.51 10.48 -23.30
C PRO A 187 11.89 11.12 -21.96
N ALA A 188 13.09 11.71 -21.87
CA ALA A 188 13.58 12.35 -20.63
C ALA A 188 12.62 13.44 -20.11
N ALA A 189 11.99 14.19 -21.00
CA ALA A 189 11.01 15.24 -20.65
C ALA A 189 9.74 14.68 -19.98
N GLU A 190 9.41 13.40 -20.22
CA GLU A 190 8.23 12.73 -19.65
C GLU A 190 8.55 11.98 -18.35
N ARG A 191 9.81 11.96 -17.89
CA ARG A 191 10.23 11.22 -16.69
C ARG A 191 10.06 11.99 -15.39
N GLU A 192 9.33 13.09 -15.38
CA GLU A 192 9.04 13.91 -14.18
C GLU A 192 10.32 14.32 -13.41
N GLY A 193 11.44 14.48 -14.11
CA GLY A 193 12.72 14.80 -13.51
C GLY A 193 13.39 13.65 -12.75
N VAL A 194 12.88 12.43 -12.85
CA VAL A 194 13.51 11.23 -12.27
C VAL A 194 14.76 10.89 -13.05
N GLY A 195 15.90 10.79 -12.35
CA GLY A 195 17.16 10.35 -12.91
C GLY A 195 17.18 8.84 -13.16
N ARG A 196 18.20 8.35 -13.89
CA ARG A 196 18.37 6.93 -14.16
C ARG A 196 18.46 6.14 -12.84
N PRO A 197 17.63 5.13 -12.65
CA PRO A 197 17.71 4.26 -11.47
C PRO A 197 19.03 3.49 -11.43
N ALA A 198 19.55 3.23 -10.23
CA ALA A 198 20.60 2.24 -10.05
C ALA A 198 20.07 0.84 -10.41
N PRO A 199 20.89 -0.02 -11.05
CA PRO A 199 20.46 -1.35 -11.47
C PRO A 199 19.97 -2.20 -10.30
N ALA A 200 18.96 -3.06 -10.56
CA ALA A 200 18.46 -3.97 -9.55
C ALA A 200 19.52 -4.98 -9.11
N LEU A 201 19.63 -5.19 -7.80
CA LEU A 201 20.38 -6.31 -7.25
C LEU A 201 19.74 -7.64 -7.68
N ALA A 202 20.54 -8.69 -7.85
CA ALA A 202 20.05 -9.99 -8.29
C ALA A 202 18.92 -10.53 -7.39
N ALA A 203 19.04 -10.38 -6.07
CA ALA A 203 18.02 -10.78 -5.10
C ALA A 203 16.72 -9.97 -5.25
N TYR A 204 16.81 -8.66 -5.53
CA TYR A 204 15.63 -7.84 -5.78
C TYR A 204 14.94 -8.24 -7.07
N ARG A 205 15.71 -8.51 -8.12
CA ARG A 205 15.16 -8.99 -9.39
C ARG A 205 14.42 -10.33 -9.22
N GLN A 206 14.94 -11.23 -8.38
CA GLN A 206 14.27 -12.49 -8.03
C GLN A 206 12.95 -12.21 -7.28
N PHE A 207 12.97 -11.36 -6.28
CA PHE A 207 11.77 -10.96 -5.53
C PHE A 207 10.70 -10.34 -6.46
N LEU A 208 11.09 -9.41 -7.33
CA LEU A 208 10.19 -8.82 -8.32
C LEU A 208 9.64 -9.84 -9.32
N PHE A 209 10.40 -10.90 -9.62
CA PHE A 209 9.91 -11.96 -10.49
C PHE A 209 8.76 -12.76 -9.86
N GLU A 210 8.83 -13.03 -8.56
CA GLU A 210 7.73 -13.69 -7.86
C GLU A 210 6.45 -12.83 -7.85
N ILE A 211 6.58 -11.52 -7.62
CA ILE A 211 5.47 -10.59 -7.71
C ILE A 211 4.89 -10.56 -9.14
N TYR A 212 5.75 -10.49 -10.15
CA TYR A 212 5.33 -10.49 -11.55
C TYR A 212 4.53 -11.75 -11.91
N ARG A 213 4.98 -12.92 -11.44
CA ARG A 213 4.28 -14.21 -11.63
C ARG A 213 2.89 -14.20 -10.97
N GLN A 214 2.78 -13.72 -9.74
CA GLN A 214 1.51 -13.59 -9.03
C GLN A 214 0.52 -12.71 -9.80
N HIS A 215 0.97 -11.58 -10.30
CA HIS A 215 0.15 -10.68 -11.14
C HIS A 215 -0.26 -11.33 -12.47
N ALA A 216 0.60 -12.14 -13.07
CA ALA A 216 0.26 -12.85 -14.29
C ALA A 216 -0.82 -13.92 -14.04
N ALA A 217 -0.73 -14.65 -12.92
CA ALA A 217 -1.72 -15.65 -12.51
C ALA A 217 -3.09 -15.02 -12.24
N MET A 218 -3.16 -13.89 -11.52
CA MET A 218 -4.40 -13.15 -11.25
C MET A 218 -5.10 -12.68 -12.54
N ARG A 219 -4.34 -12.44 -13.61
CA ARG A 219 -4.89 -12.04 -14.92
C ARG A 219 -5.30 -13.20 -15.79
N GLY A 220 -5.35 -14.41 -15.27
CA GLY A 220 -5.70 -15.64 -16.03
C GLY A 220 -4.70 -15.99 -17.12
N LYS A 221 -3.54 -15.34 -17.17
CA LYS A 221 -2.44 -15.68 -18.07
C LYS A 221 -1.65 -16.82 -17.46
N THR A 222 -2.10 -18.04 -17.69
CA THR A 222 -1.39 -19.27 -17.32
C THR A 222 -0.11 -19.50 -18.17
N ALA A 223 0.21 -18.59 -19.09
CA ALA A 223 1.46 -18.62 -19.82
C ALA A 223 2.62 -18.62 -18.81
N LYS A 224 3.55 -19.52 -18.97
CA LYS A 224 4.75 -19.66 -18.15
C LYS A 224 5.54 -18.35 -18.18
N ALA A 225 5.32 -17.49 -17.18
CA ALA A 225 6.09 -16.26 -17.04
C ALA A 225 7.57 -16.62 -16.93
N SER A 226 8.42 -15.98 -17.72
CA SER A 226 9.85 -16.18 -17.73
C SER A 226 10.59 -14.94 -17.22
N SER A 227 11.63 -15.14 -16.43
CA SER A 227 12.51 -14.04 -16.02
C SER A 227 13.31 -13.42 -17.18
N ARG A 228 13.23 -14.01 -18.38
CA ARG A 228 13.82 -13.50 -19.63
C ARG A 228 12.82 -12.72 -20.49
N ASP A 229 11.56 -12.66 -20.09
CA ASP A 229 10.55 -11.92 -20.85
C ASP A 229 10.86 -10.43 -20.88
N PRO A 230 10.80 -9.76 -22.03
CA PRO A 230 10.95 -8.29 -22.11
C PRO A 230 9.95 -7.55 -21.22
N ALA A 231 8.71 -8.04 -21.11
CA ALA A 231 7.70 -7.49 -20.22
C ALA A 231 8.11 -7.55 -18.74
N PHE A 232 8.83 -8.59 -18.32
CA PHE A 232 9.40 -8.63 -16.97
C PHE A 232 10.55 -7.64 -16.81
N ALA A 233 11.41 -7.47 -17.81
CA ALA A 233 12.45 -6.44 -17.76
C ALA A 233 11.85 -5.04 -17.60
N ASN A 234 10.83 -4.70 -18.39
CA ASN A 234 10.11 -3.43 -18.28
C ASN A 234 9.41 -3.27 -16.93
N PHE A 235 8.85 -4.35 -16.36
CA PHE A 235 8.29 -4.33 -15.01
C PHE A 235 9.36 -3.99 -13.96
N VAL A 236 10.55 -4.58 -14.06
CA VAL A 236 11.68 -4.23 -13.18
C VAL A 236 12.06 -2.76 -13.34
N ASP A 237 12.18 -2.26 -14.57
CA ASP A 237 12.47 -0.85 -14.84
C ASP A 237 11.46 0.09 -14.19
N SER A 238 10.17 -0.28 -14.26
CA SER A 238 9.10 0.51 -13.63
C SER A 238 9.23 0.56 -12.10
N GLN A 239 9.53 -0.58 -11.47
CA GLN A 239 9.74 -0.64 -10.02
C GLN A 239 10.97 0.16 -9.59
N LEU A 240 12.07 0.04 -10.33
CA LEU A 240 13.29 0.81 -10.07
C LEU A 240 13.09 2.31 -10.24
N ALA A 241 12.32 2.73 -11.23
CA ALA A 241 11.98 4.13 -11.45
C ALA A 241 11.15 4.69 -10.29
N TRP A 242 10.22 3.89 -9.77
CA TRP A 242 9.41 4.23 -8.61
C TRP A 242 10.28 4.37 -7.35
N ASP A 243 11.10 3.37 -7.05
CA ASP A 243 12.07 3.42 -5.94
C ASP A 243 13.01 4.63 -6.05
N ARG A 244 13.49 4.91 -7.27
CA ARG A 244 14.38 6.05 -7.55
C ARG A 244 13.70 7.38 -7.33
N ALA A 245 12.46 7.52 -7.76
CA ALA A 245 11.67 8.75 -7.59
C ALA A 245 11.52 9.12 -6.10
N MET A 246 11.17 8.15 -5.25
CA MET A 246 11.06 8.33 -3.81
C MET A 246 12.42 8.63 -3.17
N ALA A 247 13.44 7.87 -3.54
CA ALA A 247 14.79 8.06 -3.03
C ALA A 247 15.36 9.45 -3.34
N GLU A 248 15.10 10.00 -4.52
CA GLU A 248 15.59 11.33 -4.89
C GLU A 248 14.98 12.46 -4.05
N VAL A 249 13.69 12.35 -3.73
CA VAL A 249 13.04 13.35 -2.86
C VAL A 249 13.65 13.30 -1.46
N LEU A 250 13.78 12.09 -0.89
CA LEU A 250 14.40 11.89 0.43
C LEU A 250 15.88 12.34 0.45
N ALA A 251 16.66 11.97 -0.57
CA ALA A 251 18.06 12.31 -0.66
C ALA A 251 18.31 13.82 -0.71
N ARG A 252 17.47 14.58 -1.43
CA ARG A 252 17.58 16.05 -1.46
C ARG A 252 17.46 16.69 -0.09
N GLN A 253 16.64 16.12 0.79
CA GLN A 253 16.46 16.62 2.16
C GLN A 253 17.58 16.15 3.11
N ALA A 254 18.16 14.97 2.86
CA ALA A 254 19.25 14.40 3.63
C ALA A 254 20.63 14.92 3.20
N ALA A 255 20.72 15.60 2.05
CA ALA A 255 21.97 16.14 1.52
C ALA A 255 22.60 17.14 2.50
N PRO A 256 23.98 17.24 2.53
CA PRO A 256 24.66 18.22 3.35
C PRO A 256 24.20 19.64 3.02
N ALA A 257 23.57 20.30 3.99
CA ALA A 257 23.36 21.75 3.93
C ALA A 257 24.52 22.46 4.61
N ALA A 258 24.80 23.71 4.23
CA ALA A 258 25.73 24.54 4.95
C ALA A 258 25.19 24.80 6.36
N GLY A 259 25.85 24.25 7.38
CA GLY A 259 25.44 24.31 8.79
C GLY A 259 25.05 22.93 9.36
N ASP A 260 25.19 22.83 10.68
CA ASP A 260 25.19 21.54 11.41
C ASP A 260 23.80 20.92 11.66
N GLN A 261 22.73 21.46 11.05
CA GLN A 261 21.36 21.08 11.39
C GLN A 261 20.61 20.44 10.20
N ARG A 262 20.97 19.20 9.91
CA ARG A 262 20.19 18.41 8.96
C ARG A 262 18.95 17.86 9.64
N PRO A 263 17.77 17.93 9.00
CA PRO A 263 16.59 17.27 9.52
C PRO A 263 16.78 15.75 9.52
N LEU A 264 16.11 15.06 10.43
CA LEU A 264 15.86 13.63 10.27
C LEU A 264 14.84 13.45 9.14
N VAL A 265 15.22 12.75 8.09
CA VAL A 265 14.32 12.48 6.97
C VAL A 265 13.63 11.14 7.22
N VAL A 266 12.32 11.15 7.36
CA VAL A 266 11.53 9.91 7.52
C VAL A 266 10.72 9.66 6.26
N GLY A 267 10.77 8.44 5.72
CA GLY A 267 9.97 8.00 4.59
C GLY A 267 8.96 6.95 5.00
N ILE A 268 7.69 7.12 4.62
CA ILE A 268 6.59 6.16 4.85
C ILE A 268 6.20 5.58 3.50
N MET A 269 6.28 4.24 3.38
CA MET A 269 6.04 3.55 2.13
C MET A 269 5.77 2.06 2.33
N GLY A 270 5.25 1.41 1.29
CA GLY A 270 5.02 -0.03 1.30
C GLY A 270 6.29 -0.83 1.60
N SER A 271 6.16 -1.84 2.46
CA SER A 271 7.27 -2.70 2.90
C SER A 271 8.03 -3.36 1.74
N GLY A 272 7.39 -3.54 0.59
CA GLY A 272 8.01 -4.09 -0.63
C GLY A 272 9.19 -3.27 -1.14
N HIS A 273 9.17 -1.95 -0.95
CA HIS A 273 10.23 -1.01 -1.33
C HIS A 273 11.43 -1.01 -0.37
N LEU A 274 11.31 -1.66 0.80
CA LEU A 274 12.29 -1.57 1.88
C LEU A 274 13.00 -2.89 2.20
N ARG A 275 12.29 -4.02 2.06
CA ARG A 275 12.80 -5.34 2.47
C ARG A 275 14.19 -5.62 1.90
N PHE A 276 15.07 -6.10 2.76
CA PHE A 276 16.48 -6.41 2.45
C PHE A 276 17.29 -5.22 1.89
N GLY A 277 16.78 -4.01 2.03
CA GLY A 277 17.42 -2.82 1.51
C GLY A 277 17.53 -2.75 -0.01
N HIS A 278 16.67 -3.48 -0.74
CA HIS A 278 16.78 -3.69 -2.19
C HIS A 278 16.19 -2.55 -3.03
N GLY A 279 15.10 -1.94 -2.60
CA GLY A 279 14.39 -0.88 -3.34
C GLY A 279 14.93 0.51 -3.01
N VAL A 280 14.13 1.32 -2.30
CA VAL A 280 14.47 2.71 -1.94
C VAL A 280 15.80 2.83 -1.20
N PRO A 281 16.16 1.95 -0.24
CA PRO A 281 17.47 2.07 0.40
C PRO A 281 18.65 1.84 -0.55
N HIS A 282 18.50 0.97 -1.55
CA HIS A 282 19.51 0.76 -2.58
C HIS A 282 19.69 2.02 -3.44
N GLN A 283 18.60 2.65 -3.87
CA GLN A 283 18.62 3.90 -4.63
C GLN A 283 19.20 5.06 -3.81
N LEU A 284 18.89 5.15 -2.51
CA LEU A 284 19.47 6.16 -1.61
C LEU A 284 20.99 6.00 -1.50
N ARG A 285 21.50 4.77 -1.33
CA ARG A 285 22.96 4.52 -1.30
C ARG A 285 23.62 4.93 -2.61
N ALA A 286 22.98 4.64 -3.75
CA ALA A 286 23.46 5.07 -5.06
C ALA A 286 23.43 6.59 -5.25
N LEU A 287 22.60 7.31 -4.48
CA LEU A 287 22.56 8.77 -4.41
C LEU A 287 23.55 9.37 -3.38
N GLY A 288 24.39 8.54 -2.74
CA GLY A 288 25.38 8.99 -1.76
C GLY A 288 24.84 9.18 -0.35
N ILE A 289 23.70 8.59 -0.02
CA ILE A 289 23.12 8.57 1.33
C ILE A 289 23.31 7.17 1.95
N PRO A 290 24.40 6.92 2.71
CA PRO A 290 24.65 5.59 3.31
C PRO A 290 23.99 5.40 4.68
N SER A 291 23.70 6.48 5.41
CA SER A 291 23.18 6.46 6.78
C SER A 291 21.67 6.30 6.78
N ILE A 292 21.21 5.07 6.54
CA ILE A 292 19.80 4.72 6.41
C ILE A 292 19.44 3.73 7.51
N GLY A 293 18.26 3.91 8.14
CA GLY A 293 17.63 2.93 9.01
C GLY A 293 16.30 2.47 8.39
N THR A 294 16.02 1.17 8.42
CA THR A 294 14.80 0.56 7.90
C THR A 294 14.04 -0.15 9.00
N LEU A 295 12.75 0.12 9.11
CA LEU A 295 11.86 -0.49 10.08
C LEU A 295 10.67 -1.14 9.36
N LEU A 296 10.35 -2.38 9.73
CA LEU A 296 9.20 -3.09 9.20
C LEU A 296 8.25 -3.52 10.31
N PRO A 297 6.94 -3.31 10.15
CA PRO A 297 5.93 -3.96 10.98
C PRO A 297 5.72 -5.39 10.46
N MET A 298 5.54 -6.33 11.37
CA MET A 298 5.17 -7.72 11.07
C MET A 298 4.14 -8.20 12.09
N PRO A 299 3.20 -9.09 11.71
CA PRO A 299 2.22 -9.59 12.65
C PRO A 299 2.89 -10.37 13.79
N ALA A 300 2.46 -10.12 15.02
CA ALA A 300 2.89 -10.91 16.16
C ALA A 300 2.48 -12.38 15.97
N GLY A 301 3.35 -13.32 16.36
CA GLY A 301 3.13 -14.75 16.13
C GLY A 301 3.34 -15.21 14.70
N GLY A 302 3.79 -14.31 13.79
CA GLY A 302 4.09 -14.64 12.40
C GLY A 302 5.20 -15.66 12.21
N ASP A 303 5.37 -16.14 10.97
CA ASP A 303 6.33 -17.18 10.63
C ASP A 303 7.77 -16.71 10.84
N CYS A 304 8.50 -17.45 11.67
CA CYS A 304 9.93 -17.25 11.91
C CYS A 304 10.78 -17.31 10.64
N ALA A 305 10.36 -18.05 9.64
CA ALA A 305 11.10 -18.19 8.38
C ALA A 305 11.19 -16.86 7.61
N GLU A 306 10.27 -15.93 7.85
CA GLU A 306 10.33 -14.59 7.27
C GLU A 306 11.34 -13.66 7.97
N LEU A 307 11.70 -13.97 9.23
CA LEU A 307 12.65 -13.21 10.02
C LEU A 307 14.09 -13.55 9.65
N ARG A 308 14.52 -13.10 8.48
CA ARG A 308 15.90 -13.32 8.02
C ARG A 308 16.77 -12.11 8.33
N PRO A 309 18.03 -12.33 8.72
CA PRO A 309 19.02 -11.25 8.85
C PRO A 309 19.05 -10.39 7.58
N GLY A 310 19.07 -9.08 7.77
CA GLY A 310 19.11 -8.12 6.67
C GLY A 310 17.73 -7.75 6.11
N ILE A 311 16.62 -8.32 6.59
CA ILE A 311 15.26 -7.94 6.14
C ILE A 311 14.99 -6.45 6.42
N ALA A 312 15.43 -5.96 7.56
CA ALA A 312 15.40 -4.56 8.01
C ALA A 312 16.43 -4.37 9.14
N ASP A 313 16.69 -3.14 9.58
CA ASP A 313 17.48 -2.85 10.78
C ASP A 313 16.74 -3.29 12.05
N ALA A 314 15.43 -3.07 12.08
CA ALA A 314 14.58 -3.64 13.13
C ALA A 314 13.17 -3.98 12.59
N VAL A 315 12.56 -4.98 13.24
CA VAL A 315 11.18 -5.41 12.98
C VAL A 315 10.37 -5.18 14.26
N PHE A 316 9.17 -4.63 14.10
CA PHE A 316 8.22 -4.50 15.21
C PHE A 316 7.09 -5.51 15.06
N ALA A 317 6.85 -6.29 16.12
CA ALA A 317 5.74 -7.21 16.16
C ALA A 317 4.43 -6.48 16.49
N VAL A 318 3.65 -6.19 15.45
CA VAL A 318 2.35 -5.56 15.62
C VAL A 318 1.41 -6.57 16.26
N PRO A 319 0.77 -6.25 17.40
CA PRO A 319 -0.21 -7.13 18.00
C PRO A 319 -1.34 -7.43 17.01
N VAL A 320 -1.61 -8.70 16.77
CA VAL A 320 -2.83 -9.09 16.06
C VAL A 320 -3.98 -8.90 17.04
N THR A 321 -4.72 -7.81 16.90
CA THR A 321 -5.95 -7.63 17.64
C THR A 321 -6.97 -8.64 17.11
N ALA A 322 -7.57 -9.43 18.00
CA ALA A 322 -8.61 -10.39 17.62
C ALA A 322 -9.84 -9.70 16.97
N ASP A 323 -9.96 -8.41 17.18
CA ASP A 323 -10.83 -7.49 16.45
C ASP A 323 -10.07 -6.87 15.26
N ALA A 324 -9.62 -7.70 14.32
CA ALA A 324 -9.42 -7.21 12.97
C ALA A 324 -10.72 -6.51 12.59
N ALA A 325 -10.65 -5.21 12.31
CA ALA A 325 -11.84 -4.50 11.82
C ALA A 325 -12.47 -5.40 10.75
N PRO A 326 -13.76 -5.71 10.87
CA PRO A 326 -14.39 -6.64 9.94
C PRO A 326 -14.02 -6.22 8.53
N GLU A 327 -13.61 -7.18 7.70
CA GLU A 327 -13.23 -6.87 6.31
C GLU A 327 -14.26 -5.90 5.74
N PRO A 328 -13.83 -4.79 5.11
CA PRO A 328 -14.77 -3.83 4.59
C PRO A 328 -15.75 -4.56 3.67
N PRO A 329 -17.04 -4.35 3.84
CA PRO A 329 -18.06 -5.10 3.13
C PRO A 329 -17.83 -4.96 1.62
N ARG A 330 -18.04 -6.05 0.90
CA ARG A 330 -17.89 -6.13 -0.56
C ARG A 330 -19.21 -6.51 -1.20
N LEU A 331 -19.57 -5.85 -2.30
CA LEU A 331 -20.75 -6.28 -3.09
C LEU A 331 -20.47 -7.59 -3.84
N GLY A 332 -19.22 -7.84 -4.20
CA GLY A 332 -18.84 -8.94 -5.09
C GLY A 332 -19.13 -8.64 -6.56
N VAL A 333 -18.87 -7.42 -6.99
CA VAL A 333 -18.94 -6.98 -8.38
C VAL A 333 -17.58 -6.48 -8.87
N ALA A 334 -17.30 -6.70 -10.16
CA ALA A 334 -16.30 -5.93 -10.87
C ALA A 334 -17.00 -4.73 -11.54
N LEU A 335 -16.50 -3.53 -11.27
CA LEU A 335 -17.03 -2.30 -11.87
C LEU A 335 -16.11 -1.81 -12.99
N ASP A 336 -16.71 -1.24 -14.03
CA ASP A 336 -16.02 -0.59 -15.14
C ASP A 336 -16.64 0.78 -15.41
N LYS A 337 -15.92 1.66 -16.12
CA LYS A 337 -16.42 2.95 -16.55
C LYS A 337 -16.58 2.95 -18.08
N GLN A 338 -17.82 2.94 -18.56
CA GLN A 338 -18.14 2.91 -19.97
C GLN A 338 -18.94 4.17 -20.35
N GLY A 339 -18.42 4.94 -21.30
CA GLY A 339 -19.08 6.19 -21.73
C GLY A 339 -19.30 7.21 -20.60
N GLY A 340 -18.40 7.25 -19.61
CA GLY A 340 -18.53 8.13 -18.45
C GLY A 340 -19.47 7.61 -17.36
N ARG A 341 -20.01 6.40 -17.47
CA ARG A 341 -20.97 5.79 -16.55
C ARG A 341 -20.38 4.59 -15.86
N VAL A 342 -20.76 4.36 -14.60
CA VAL A 342 -20.33 3.18 -13.81
C VAL A 342 -21.20 1.99 -14.18
N VAL A 343 -20.57 0.91 -14.66
CA VAL A 343 -21.25 -0.31 -15.13
C VAL A 343 -20.70 -1.51 -14.38
N ILE A 344 -21.58 -2.45 -14.03
CA ILE A 344 -21.20 -3.75 -13.48
C ILE A 344 -20.64 -4.62 -14.62
N ALA A 345 -19.34 -4.87 -14.61
CA ALA A 345 -18.68 -5.71 -15.60
C ALA A 345 -18.92 -7.21 -15.35
N SER A 346 -18.95 -7.61 -14.07
CA SER A 346 -19.27 -8.99 -13.65
C SER A 346 -19.80 -9.03 -12.22
N VAL A 347 -20.52 -10.09 -11.89
CA VAL A 347 -21.02 -10.40 -10.54
C VAL A 347 -20.41 -11.74 -10.10
N SER A 348 -19.86 -11.78 -8.89
CA SER A 348 -19.26 -12.99 -8.34
C SER A 348 -20.36 -13.92 -7.83
N PRO A 349 -20.27 -15.24 -8.08
CA PRO A 349 -21.22 -16.20 -7.52
C PRO A 349 -21.25 -16.17 -5.98
N GLY A 350 -22.44 -16.30 -5.39
CA GLY A 350 -22.65 -16.28 -3.94
C GLY A 350 -22.48 -14.91 -3.28
N SER A 351 -22.29 -13.85 -4.05
CA SER A 351 -22.05 -12.49 -3.54
C SER A 351 -23.33 -11.77 -3.12
N LEU A 352 -23.17 -10.68 -2.33
CA LEU A 352 -24.29 -9.79 -1.99
C LEU A 352 -24.96 -9.21 -3.23
N ALA A 353 -24.21 -8.92 -4.27
CA ALA A 353 -24.71 -8.44 -5.54
C ALA A 353 -25.63 -9.48 -6.21
N GLU A 354 -25.17 -10.72 -6.31
CA GLU A 354 -25.98 -11.79 -6.90
C GLU A 354 -27.27 -12.02 -6.09
N MET A 355 -27.16 -12.13 -4.77
CA MET A 355 -28.31 -12.29 -3.89
C MET A 355 -29.31 -11.13 -3.96
N SER A 356 -28.84 -9.94 -4.31
CA SER A 356 -29.67 -8.75 -4.49
C SER A 356 -30.21 -8.59 -5.92
N GLY A 357 -29.88 -9.51 -6.83
CA GLY A 357 -30.35 -9.50 -8.20
C GLY A 357 -29.63 -8.52 -9.14
N LEU A 358 -28.44 -8.02 -8.75
CA LEU A 358 -27.58 -7.26 -9.64
C LEU A 358 -26.98 -8.17 -10.74
N GLN A 359 -26.77 -7.63 -11.92
CA GLN A 359 -26.32 -8.38 -13.10
C GLN A 359 -25.19 -7.64 -13.83
N ALA A 360 -24.37 -8.39 -14.55
CA ALA A 360 -23.44 -7.80 -15.49
C ALA A 360 -24.19 -6.99 -16.56
N GLY A 361 -23.70 -5.81 -16.85
CA GLY A 361 -24.34 -4.85 -17.77
C GLY A 361 -25.23 -3.83 -17.06
N ASP A 362 -25.55 -3.97 -15.77
CA ASP A 362 -26.26 -2.95 -15.03
C ASP A 362 -25.44 -1.68 -14.94
N GLN A 363 -26.04 -0.55 -15.28
CA GLN A 363 -25.45 0.75 -15.08
C GLN A 363 -25.90 1.30 -13.72
N ILE A 364 -24.96 1.64 -12.84
CA ILE A 364 -25.28 2.25 -11.55
C ILE A 364 -25.49 3.75 -11.76
N LEU A 365 -26.69 4.24 -11.50
CA LEU A 365 -27.07 5.65 -11.61
C LEU A 365 -26.83 6.39 -10.29
N GLU A 366 -27.29 5.77 -9.19
CA GLU A 366 -27.18 6.33 -7.85
C GLU A 366 -26.78 5.25 -6.84
N VAL A 367 -26.08 5.65 -5.79
CA VAL A 367 -25.75 4.85 -4.62
C VAL A 367 -26.06 5.66 -3.36
N ALA A 368 -26.87 5.09 -2.45
CA ALA A 368 -27.34 5.79 -1.25
C ALA A 368 -27.96 7.18 -1.56
N GLY A 369 -28.74 7.30 -2.63
CA GLY A 369 -29.38 8.56 -3.06
C GLY A 369 -28.43 9.62 -3.64
N LYS A 370 -27.17 9.27 -3.92
CA LYS A 370 -26.19 10.17 -4.53
C LYS A 370 -25.80 9.66 -5.93
N PRO A 371 -25.60 10.56 -6.92
CA PRO A 371 -25.17 10.15 -8.27
C PRO A 371 -23.87 9.34 -8.23
N ALA A 372 -23.87 8.21 -8.94
CA ALA A 372 -22.71 7.32 -9.09
C ALA A 372 -21.86 7.75 -10.31
N ALA A 373 -21.28 8.95 -10.27
CA ALA A 373 -20.49 9.49 -11.37
C ALA A 373 -19.13 8.82 -11.54
N GLU A 374 -18.53 8.31 -10.44
CA GLU A 374 -17.20 7.71 -10.40
C GLU A 374 -17.24 6.35 -9.70
N LEU A 375 -16.30 5.46 -10.08
CA LEU A 375 -16.13 4.16 -9.44
C LEU A 375 -15.87 4.31 -7.93
N SER A 376 -15.07 5.30 -7.55
CA SER A 376 -14.73 5.61 -6.17
C SER A 376 -15.96 5.94 -5.32
N SER A 377 -16.97 6.62 -5.87
CA SER A 377 -18.21 6.94 -5.14
C SER A 377 -18.98 5.68 -4.73
N VAL A 378 -19.05 4.69 -5.62
CA VAL A 378 -19.70 3.41 -5.35
C VAL A 378 -18.89 2.61 -4.33
N LEU A 379 -17.56 2.50 -4.53
CA LEU A 379 -16.67 1.78 -3.63
C LEU A 379 -16.71 2.36 -2.21
N THR A 380 -16.66 3.68 -2.09
CA THR A 380 -16.72 4.37 -0.79
C THR A 380 -18.06 4.12 -0.10
N ALA A 381 -19.18 4.20 -0.83
CA ALA A 381 -20.50 3.94 -0.26
C ALA A 381 -20.62 2.49 0.26
N VAL A 382 -20.09 1.52 -0.47
CA VAL A 382 -20.08 0.11 -0.06
C VAL A 382 -19.21 -0.11 1.17
N ARG A 383 -17.98 0.39 1.16
CA ARG A 383 -17.02 0.22 2.27
C ARG A 383 -17.48 0.82 3.58
N ARG A 384 -18.34 1.86 3.51
CA ARG A 384 -18.89 2.54 4.69
C ARG A 384 -20.19 1.91 5.21
N GLN A 385 -20.67 0.83 4.60
CA GLN A 385 -21.90 0.20 5.07
C GLN A 385 -21.64 -0.59 6.35
N PRO A 386 -22.30 -0.25 7.48
CA PRO A 386 -22.24 -1.08 8.67
C PRO A 386 -22.89 -2.44 8.43
N ALA A 387 -22.46 -3.45 9.17
CA ALA A 387 -23.13 -4.73 9.22
C ALA A 387 -24.60 -4.56 9.66
N GLY A 388 -25.51 -5.35 9.10
CA GLY A 388 -26.94 -5.28 9.37
C GLY A 388 -27.70 -4.14 8.68
N THR A 389 -27.05 -3.38 7.78
CA THR A 389 -27.67 -2.24 7.08
C THR A 389 -28.01 -2.55 5.63
N TRP A 390 -28.67 -1.61 4.97
CA TRP A 390 -29.13 -1.73 3.60
C TRP A 390 -28.55 -0.59 2.75
N LEU A 391 -28.13 -0.92 1.52
CA LEU A 391 -27.63 0.05 0.56
C LEU A 391 -28.57 0.11 -0.64
N PRO A 392 -29.36 1.17 -0.80
CA PRO A 392 -30.18 1.37 -1.99
C PRO A 392 -29.29 1.81 -3.16
N LEU A 393 -29.52 1.16 -4.31
CA LEU A 393 -28.92 1.48 -5.59
C LEU A 393 -30.02 1.78 -6.59
N GLN A 394 -29.90 2.84 -7.37
CA GLN A 394 -30.65 3.03 -8.58
C GLN A 394 -29.81 2.58 -9.78
N ILE A 395 -30.30 1.63 -10.54
CA ILE A 395 -29.60 1.08 -11.71
C ILE A 395 -30.44 1.29 -12.97
N GLU A 396 -29.79 1.26 -14.12
CA GLU A 396 -30.44 1.11 -15.41
C GLU A 396 -30.07 -0.25 -16.01
N ARG A 397 -31.11 -1.04 -16.35
CA ARG A 397 -31.00 -2.33 -17.03
C ARG A 397 -31.89 -2.35 -18.26
N ALA A 398 -31.32 -2.58 -19.41
CA ALA A 398 -32.07 -2.58 -20.68
C ALA A 398 -32.97 -1.32 -20.90
N GLY A 399 -32.46 -0.13 -20.54
CA GLY A 399 -33.16 1.13 -20.64
C GLY A 399 -34.24 1.39 -19.56
N ARG A 400 -34.40 0.51 -18.58
CA ARG A 400 -35.33 0.65 -17.45
C ARG A 400 -34.57 0.99 -16.17
N LYS A 401 -35.09 2.00 -15.46
CA LYS A 401 -34.60 2.32 -14.12
C LYS A 401 -35.19 1.35 -13.10
N LEU A 402 -34.36 0.77 -12.29
CA LEU A 402 -34.73 -0.18 -11.23
C LEU A 402 -34.08 0.27 -9.94
N GLU A 403 -34.79 0.08 -8.83
CA GLU A 403 -34.23 0.20 -7.50
C GLU A 403 -33.84 -1.20 -7.00
N VAL A 404 -32.60 -1.34 -6.56
CA VAL A 404 -32.07 -2.58 -5.96
C VAL A 404 -31.53 -2.25 -4.57
N VAL A 405 -31.99 -2.99 -3.57
CA VAL A 405 -31.52 -2.81 -2.19
C VAL A 405 -30.61 -3.96 -1.81
N VAL A 406 -29.32 -3.66 -1.64
CA VAL A 406 -28.36 -4.64 -1.14
C VAL A 406 -28.41 -4.69 0.36
N ARG A 407 -28.59 -5.90 0.92
CA ARG A 407 -28.64 -6.13 2.37
C ARG A 407 -27.28 -6.65 2.85
N PHE A 408 -26.65 -5.91 3.73
CA PHE A 408 -25.43 -6.34 4.38
C PHE A 408 -25.80 -7.19 5.60
N PRO A 409 -25.32 -8.43 5.73
CA PRO A 409 -25.65 -9.28 6.85
C PRO A 409 -25.22 -8.63 8.17
N ALA A 410 -25.99 -8.88 9.24
CA ALA A 410 -25.52 -8.56 10.58
C ALA A 410 -24.24 -9.37 10.85
N GLY A 411 -23.24 -8.75 11.46
CA GLY A 411 -22.03 -9.46 11.87
C GLY A 411 -22.41 -10.61 12.82
N GLY A 412 -21.88 -11.81 12.54
CA GLY A 412 -22.02 -12.97 13.42
C GLY A 412 -21.08 -12.88 14.61
#